data_4a2de6d5fb71d3f565ef0f73c3238fb2
#
_entry.id   4a2de6d5fb71d3f565ef0f73c3238fb2
#
_cell.length_a   1.000
_cell.length_b   1.000
_cell.length_c   1.000
_cell.angle_alpha   90.00
_cell.angle_beta   90.00
_cell.angle_gamma   90.00
#
_symmetry.space_group_name_H-M   'P 1'
#
loop_
_entity.id
_entity.type
_entity.pdbx_description
1 polymer ?
#
loop_
_entity_poly.entity_id
_entity_poly.type
_entity_poly.pdbx_seq_one_letter_code
_entity_poly.pdbx_strand_id
1 'polypeptide(L)'
;MNSALAFGLGLSLVVPAGAAASDAPSAPSPAYTGVRFALPEATGGRPVGSAELHLVDRERQDPWVADRARELMVSLWYPARRTRGCPRQPYMPAGVARSVDESGSFGLAGPGKVDWAGIRTEAARGAPADDRRRRPVVLHSPGLEVSRTLGTSTAIELASRGYVVVTVDHTYETPAVQFPGGRVEFQEPMSGTEDLKKVVETRVRDIRFVLDQLALVRRGSGPDARRGLPKGLDKALDLERVGMYGHSGGGATAAEAMRVDRRIDAGVNMDGTLQYDDSDFLPVAREGLDRPFMLMGKAGQTHLDKASWRSFWDHSTGWKRDLSLVGGSHFSYTDAQSFVPALDERLDLPAGLREQYVDTVDPGRSTAAQRAYLAAFFDQHLR
;
A
#
# COMPACT_ATOMS: atom_id res chain seq x y z
N MET A 1 34.40 -8.27 1.14
CA MET A 1 33.48 -7.80 2.17
C MET A 1 32.15 -7.57 1.49
N ASN A 2 31.26 -8.57 1.56
CA ASN A 2 30.03 -8.63 0.78
C ASN A 2 28.97 -7.77 1.46
N SER A 3 28.69 -6.59 0.90
CA SER A 3 27.47 -5.84 1.21
C SER A 3 26.35 -6.42 0.37
N ALA A 4 25.65 -7.40 0.91
CA ALA A 4 24.43 -7.92 0.31
C ALA A 4 23.36 -6.82 0.32
N LEU A 5 22.83 -6.55 -0.87
CA LEU A 5 21.69 -5.69 -1.15
C LEU A 5 20.51 -6.06 -0.26
N ALA A 6 20.15 -5.19 0.67
CA ALA A 6 18.93 -5.31 1.44
C ALA A 6 17.75 -4.72 0.65
N PHE A 7 17.39 -5.35 -0.45
CA PHE A 7 16.01 -5.39 -0.90
C PHE A 7 15.37 -6.52 -0.10
N GLY A 8 14.53 -6.17 0.84
CA GLY A 8 13.77 -7.07 1.67
C GLY A 8 14.56 -8.25 2.25
N LEU A 9 14.41 -8.51 3.51
CA LEU A 9 14.62 -9.85 4.02
C LEU A 9 13.72 -10.76 3.19
N GLY A 10 14.31 -11.43 2.20
CA GLY A 10 13.63 -12.45 1.44
C GLY A 10 13.27 -13.60 2.37
N LEU A 11 12.13 -13.52 3.01
CA LEU A 11 11.39 -14.70 3.39
C LEU A 11 10.87 -15.28 2.08
N SER A 12 11.66 -16.12 1.44
CA SER A 12 11.23 -16.95 0.33
C SER A 12 10.09 -17.81 0.84
N LEU A 13 8.87 -17.37 0.62
CA LEU A 13 7.67 -18.15 0.79
C LEU A 13 7.68 -19.23 -0.29
N VAL A 14 8.13 -20.43 0.06
CA VAL A 14 7.91 -21.62 -0.77
C VAL A 14 6.43 -21.90 -0.79
N VAL A 15 5.73 -21.38 -1.79
CA VAL A 15 4.36 -21.74 -2.07
C VAL A 15 4.38 -23.08 -2.81
N PRO A 16 3.75 -24.15 -2.32
CA PRO A 16 3.62 -25.38 -3.08
C PRO A 16 2.77 -25.13 -4.33
N ALA A 17 3.33 -25.42 -5.50
CA ALA A 17 2.65 -25.37 -6.78
C ALA A 17 1.47 -26.36 -6.79
N GLY A 18 0.27 -25.86 -7.13
CA GLY A 18 -0.78 -26.64 -7.75
C GLY A 18 -1.85 -27.25 -6.83
N ALA A 19 -2.95 -26.53 -6.66
CA ALA A 19 -4.25 -27.16 -6.50
C ALA A 19 -5.23 -26.51 -7.47
N ALA A 20 -5.73 -27.28 -8.42
CA ALA A 20 -6.78 -26.87 -9.33
C ALA A 20 -8.03 -26.47 -8.54
N ALA A 21 -8.63 -25.33 -8.88
CA ALA A 21 -9.84 -24.83 -8.27
C ALA A 21 -11.01 -25.79 -8.61
N SER A 22 -11.62 -26.36 -7.58
CA SER A 22 -12.92 -27.04 -7.69
C SER A 22 -14.02 -26.05 -7.31
N ASP A 23 -15.03 -25.90 -8.21
CA ASP A 23 -16.26 -25.16 -7.96
C ASP A 23 -17.18 -25.92 -6.97
N ALA A 24 -16.82 -25.94 -5.70
CA ALA A 24 -17.72 -26.40 -4.65
C ALA A 24 -18.14 -25.21 -3.77
N PRO A 25 -19.42 -25.11 -3.34
CA PRO A 25 -19.83 -24.05 -2.43
C PRO A 25 -19.02 -24.18 -1.13
N SER A 26 -18.36 -23.10 -0.75
CA SER A 26 -17.50 -23.05 0.43
C SER A 26 -18.30 -23.40 1.68
N ALA A 27 -17.91 -24.49 2.34
CA ALA A 27 -18.35 -24.81 3.69
C ALA A 27 -18.09 -23.60 4.61
N PRO A 28 -18.92 -23.38 5.65
CA PRO A 28 -18.68 -22.32 6.61
C PRO A 28 -17.29 -22.54 7.22
N SER A 29 -16.44 -21.50 7.11
CA SER A 29 -15.10 -21.54 7.68
C SER A 29 -15.18 -21.92 9.17
N PRO A 30 -14.33 -22.85 9.65
CA PRO A 30 -14.27 -23.15 11.07
C PRO A 30 -14.05 -21.85 11.86
N ALA A 31 -14.67 -21.76 13.04
CA ALA A 31 -14.48 -20.62 13.92
C ALA A 31 -12.99 -20.51 14.27
N TYR A 32 -12.31 -19.52 13.69
CA TYR A 32 -10.92 -19.26 14.02
C TYR A 32 -10.82 -18.87 15.50
N THR A 33 -10.01 -19.60 16.24
CA THR A 33 -9.71 -19.31 17.65
C THR A 33 -8.44 -18.45 17.81
N GLY A 34 -7.85 -18.01 16.68
CA GLY A 34 -6.62 -17.25 16.66
C GLY A 34 -6.74 -15.84 17.28
N VAL A 35 -5.60 -15.30 17.65
CA VAL A 35 -5.48 -13.95 18.22
C VAL A 35 -5.93 -12.89 17.20
N ARG A 36 -6.63 -11.86 17.65
CA ARG A 36 -6.97 -10.66 16.87
C ARG A 36 -6.28 -9.45 17.46
N PHE A 37 -5.90 -8.53 16.61
CA PHE A 37 -5.43 -7.19 17.00
C PHE A 37 -6.37 -6.12 16.46
N ALA A 38 -6.25 -4.90 16.97
CA ALA A 38 -6.93 -3.73 16.44
C ALA A 38 -5.92 -2.83 15.72
N LEU A 39 -6.32 -2.26 14.60
CA LEU A 39 -5.56 -1.18 13.97
C LEU A 39 -5.71 0.12 14.80
N PRO A 40 -4.72 1.01 14.77
CA PRO A 40 -4.82 2.31 15.41
C PRO A 40 -6.00 3.11 14.86
N GLU A 41 -6.83 3.65 15.74
CA GLU A 41 -7.96 4.51 15.35
C GLU A 41 -7.47 5.76 14.61
N ALA A 42 -8.26 6.23 13.65
CA ALA A 42 -7.97 7.47 12.95
C ALA A 42 -8.22 8.69 13.86
N THR A 43 -7.37 9.69 13.69
CA THR A 43 -7.45 10.93 14.49
C THR A 43 -8.19 12.05 13.81
N GLY A 44 -8.58 11.90 12.53
CA GLY A 44 -9.36 12.86 11.80
C GLY A 44 -10.86 12.84 12.18
N GLY A 45 -11.54 13.95 12.01
CA GLY A 45 -12.93 14.12 12.47
C GLY A 45 -14.01 13.59 11.52
N ARG A 46 -13.67 12.88 10.41
CA ARG A 46 -14.67 12.41 9.45
C ARG A 46 -14.84 10.90 9.52
N PRO A 47 -16.08 10.39 9.49
CA PRO A 47 -16.31 8.97 9.31
C PRO A 47 -15.76 8.53 7.95
N VAL A 48 -15.19 7.33 7.88
CA VAL A 48 -14.55 6.79 6.68
C VAL A 48 -15.41 5.71 6.05
N GLY A 49 -15.62 5.83 4.75
CA GLY A 49 -16.19 4.79 3.89
C GLY A 49 -15.10 4.07 3.10
N SER A 50 -15.41 2.87 2.62
CA SER A 50 -14.53 2.12 1.74
C SER A 50 -15.25 1.48 0.58
N ALA A 51 -14.53 1.29 -0.53
CA ALA A 51 -14.96 0.52 -1.69
C ALA A 51 -13.76 -0.19 -2.31
N GLU A 52 -14.02 -1.27 -3.02
CA GLU A 52 -13.00 -1.97 -3.81
C GLU A 52 -13.38 -1.92 -5.29
N LEU A 53 -12.40 -1.74 -6.14
CA LEU A 53 -12.55 -1.79 -7.59
C LEU A 53 -11.61 -2.83 -8.17
N HIS A 54 -12.16 -3.61 -9.09
CA HIS A 54 -11.41 -4.44 -10.01
C HIS A 54 -11.22 -3.65 -11.31
N LEU A 55 -9.98 -3.40 -11.67
CA LEU A 55 -9.60 -2.65 -12.86
C LEU A 55 -8.92 -3.60 -13.85
N VAL A 56 -9.36 -3.57 -15.13
CA VAL A 56 -8.80 -4.40 -16.20
C VAL A 56 -8.28 -3.51 -17.30
N ASP A 57 -6.97 -3.53 -17.52
CA ASP A 57 -6.29 -2.85 -18.61
C ASP A 57 -6.25 -3.76 -19.84
N ARG A 58 -7.28 -3.67 -20.68
CA ARG A 58 -7.44 -4.55 -21.84
C ARG A 58 -6.47 -4.24 -22.99
N GLU A 59 -5.82 -3.08 -22.94
CA GLU A 59 -4.84 -2.66 -23.95
C GLU A 59 -3.43 -3.11 -23.60
N ARG A 60 -3.24 -3.61 -22.40
CA ARG A 60 -1.92 -4.04 -21.89
C ARG A 60 -1.96 -5.50 -21.44
N GLN A 61 -1.06 -6.30 -22.02
CA GLN A 61 -0.80 -7.64 -21.51
C GLN A 61 -0.14 -7.58 -20.13
N ASP A 62 -0.44 -8.58 -19.30
CA ASP A 62 0.23 -8.74 -18.03
C ASP A 62 1.71 -9.09 -18.24
N PRO A 63 2.65 -8.37 -17.60
CA PRO A 63 4.07 -8.62 -17.83
C PRO A 63 4.60 -9.90 -17.16
N TRP A 64 3.85 -10.45 -16.21
CA TRP A 64 4.26 -11.64 -15.44
C TRP A 64 3.65 -12.92 -15.98
N VAL A 65 2.39 -12.83 -16.41
CA VAL A 65 1.61 -13.99 -16.88
C VAL A 65 1.15 -13.77 -18.32
N ALA A 66 1.60 -14.62 -19.23
CA ALA A 66 1.26 -14.54 -20.64
C ALA A 66 -0.26 -14.73 -20.88
N ASP A 67 -0.75 -14.19 -22.01
CA ASP A 67 -2.12 -14.34 -22.52
C ASP A 67 -3.22 -13.80 -21.59
N ARG A 68 -2.86 -12.92 -20.66
CA ARG A 68 -3.81 -12.21 -19.80
C ARG A 68 -3.70 -10.70 -19.97
N ALA A 69 -4.82 -10.01 -19.87
CA ALA A 69 -4.82 -8.58 -19.68
C ALA A 69 -4.31 -8.22 -18.27
N ARG A 70 -3.69 -7.05 -18.12
CA ARG A 70 -3.27 -6.58 -16.80
C ARG A 70 -4.47 -6.24 -15.93
N GLU A 71 -4.58 -6.86 -14.76
CA GLU A 71 -5.63 -6.65 -13.79
C GLU A 71 -5.08 -6.12 -12.48
N LEU A 72 -5.79 -5.18 -11.85
CA LEU A 72 -5.44 -4.61 -10.57
C LEU A 72 -6.63 -4.65 -9.61
N MET A 73 -6.36 -4.87 -8.33
CA MET A 73 -7.31 -4.58 -7.26
C MET A 73 -6.90 -3.31 -6.53
N VAL A 74 -7.86 -2.40 -6.37
CA VAL A 74 -7.64 -1.17 -5.61
C VAL A 74 -8.70 -1.02 -4.54
N SER A 75 -8.32 -0.45 -3.38
CA SER A 75 -9.26 -0.04 -2.35
C SER A 75 -9.31 1.48 -2.28
N LEU A 76 -10.51 2.04 -2.22
CA LEU A 76 -10.76 3.46 -2.02
C LEU A 76 -11.24 3.68 -0.59
N TRP A 77 -10.60 4.64 0.07
CA TRP A 77 -10.93 5.11 1.42
C TRP A 77 -11.29 6.58 1.32
N TYR A 78 -12.47 6.97 1.81
CA TYR A 78 -12.99 8.30 1.56
C TYR A 78 -13.85 8.81 2.72
N PRO A 79 -13.95 10.12 2.92
CA PRO A 79 -14.91 10.70 3.86
C PRO A 79 -16.32 10.26 3.52
N ALA A 80 -16.99 9.61 4.45
CA ALA A 80 -18.38 9.18 4.30
C ALA A 80 -19.36 10.21 4.87
N ARG A 81 -20.54 10.29 4.27
CA ARG A 81 -21.64 11.12 4.77
C ARG A 81 -22.24 10.55 6.05
N ARG A 82 -22.31 9.22 6.12
CA ARG A 82 -22.75 8.42 7.25
C ARG A 82 -22.21 7.00 7.14
N THR A 83 -22.02 6.33 8.27
CA THR A 83 -21.54 4.94 8.33
C THR A 83 -22.56 4.00 9.00
N ARG A 84 -23.59 4.57 9.65
CA ARG A 84 -24.62 3.76 10.35
C ARG A 84 -25.35 2.86 9.36
N GLY A 85 -25.44 1.58 9.70
CA GLY A 85 -26.07 0.55 8.87
C GLY A 85 -25.17 -0.04 7.78
N CYS A 86 -23.94 0.43 7.64
CA CYS A 86 -22.95 -0.17 6.75
C CYS A 86 -22.04 -1.13 7.52
N PRO A 87 -21.70 -2.30 6.94
CA PRO A 87 -20.79 -3.24 7.61
C PRO A 87 -19.36 -2.67 7.66
N ARG A 88 -18.60 -3.07 8.68
CA ARG A 88 -17.18 -2.73 8.77
C ARG A 88 -16.40 -3.41 7.65
N GLN A 89 -15.46 -2.68 7.04
CA GLN A 89 -14.54 -3.25 6.04
C GLN A 89 -13.62 -4.26 6.70
N PRO A 90 -13.50 -5.50 6.17
CA PRO A 90 -12.44 -6.41 6.58
C PRO A 90 -11.06 -5.79 6.36
N TYR A 91 -10.12 -6.10 7.24
CA TYR A 91 -8.72 -5.67 7.08
C TYR A 91 -8.10 -6.28 5.83
N MET A 92 -8.34 -7.59 5.63
CA MET A 92 -7.91 -8.32 4.43
C MET A 92 -9.11 -9.01 3.77
N PRO A 93 -9.13 -9.14 2.44
CA PRO A 93 -10.02 -10.08 1.75
C PRO A 93 -9.80 -11.51 2.24
N ALA A 94 -10.84 -12.34 2.25
CA ALA A 94 -10.80 -13.67 2.86
C ALA A 94 -9.70 -14.57 2.26
N GLY A 95 -9.49 -14.54 0.93
CA GLY A 95 -8.44 -15.32 0.27
C GLY A 95 -7.04 -14.82 0.62
N VAL A 96 -6.86 -13.50 0.75
CA VAL A 96 -5.58 -12.91 1.20
C VAL A 96 -5.31 -13.29 2.66
N ALA A 97 -6.31 -13.17 3.53
CA ALA A 97 -6.18 -13.54 4.94
C ALA A 97 -5.80 -15.02 5.11
N ARG A 98 -6.38 -15.91 4.29
CA ARG A 98 -6.03 -17.33 4.26
C ARG A 98 -4.59 -17.55 3.81
N SER A 99 -4.17 -16.91 2.73
CA SER A 99 -2.80 -17.01 2.22
C SER A 99 -1.78 -16.55 3.27
N VAL A 100 -2.06 -15.44 3.96
CA VAL A 100 -1.20 -14.93 5.04
C VAL A 100 -1.12 -15.93 6.20
N ASP A 101 -2.24 -16.52 6.61
CA ASP A 101 -2.27 -17.53 7.68
C ASP A 101 -1.48 -18.78 7.30
N GLU A 102 -1.76 -19.35 6.12
CA GLU A 102 -1.11 -20.57 5.61
C GLU A 102 0.40 -20.40 5.39
N SER A 103 0.84 -19.20 5.05
CA SER A 103 2.27 -18.85 4.86
C SER A 103 2.99 -18.49 6.17
N GLY A 104 2.33 -18.64 7.33
CA GLY A 104 2.96 -18.38 8.63
C GLY A 104 2.90 -16.94 9.10
N SER A 105 1.83 -16.20 8.71
CA SER A 105 1.56 -14.87 9.26
C SER A 105 2.76 -13.92 9.16
N PHE A 106 3.36 -13.81 7.97
CA PHE A 106 4.60 -13.05 7.73
C PHE A 106 5.83 -13.60 8.49
N GLY A 107 5.86 -14.90 8.81
CA GLY A 107 6.92 -15.49 9.62
C GLY A 107 6.79 -15.23 11.14
N LEU A 108 5.69 -14.62 11.57
CA LEU A 108 5.46 -14.29 12.99
C LEU A 108 4.85 -15.44 13.77
N ALA A 109 3.98 -16.25 13.15
CA ALA A 109 3.25 -17.30 13.84
C ALA A 109 2.80 -18.40 12.87
N GLY A 110 2.75 -19.64 13.35
CA GLY A 110 2.21 -20.75 12.56
C GLY A 110 0.73 -20.59 12.21
N PRO A 111 0.23 -21.37 11.22
CA PRO A 111 -1.16 -21.30 10.77
C PRO A 111 -2.18 -21.47 11.92
N GLY A 112 -3.28 -20.74 11.85
CA GLY A 112 -4.36 -20.76 12.84
C GLY A 112 -4.09 -19.97 14.12
N LYS A 113 -2.91 -19.37 14.27
CA LYS A 113 -2.57 -18.58 15.48
C LYS A 113 -3.13 -17.17 15.45
N VAL A 114 -3.35 -16.60 14.25
CA VAL A 114 -3.88 -15.24 14.07
C VAL A 114 -5.15 -15.32 13.22
N ASP A 115 -6.24 -14.74 13.69
CA ASP A 115 -7.49 -14.66 12.92
C ASP A 115 -7.52 -13.42 12.01
N TRP A 116 -6.70 -13.44 10.94
CA TRP A 116 -6.62 -12.38 9.95
C TRP A 116 -7.96 -12.05 9.30
N ALA A 117 -8.78 -13.07 9.03
CA ALA A 117 -10.10 -12.92 8.41
C ALA A 117 -11.13 -12.24 9.35
N GLY A 118 -10.93 -12.35 10.66
CA GLY A 118 -11.79 -11.76 11.68
C GLY A 118 -11.50 -10.28 11.98
N ILE A 119 -10.35 -9.75 11.55
CA ILE A 119 -9.97 -8.35 11.82
C ILE A 119 -10.81 -7.40 10.98
N ARG A 120 -11.31 -6.34 11.60
CA ARG A 120 -12.14 -5.31 10.97
C ARG A 120 -11.49 -3.94 11.15
N THR A 121 -11.60 -3.13 10.10
CA THR A 121 -11.21 -1.72 10.17
C THR A 121 -12.37 -0.88 10.74
N GLU A 122 -12.10 0.37 11.06
CA GLU A 122 -13.16 1.32 11.42
C GLU A 122 -13.95 1.85 10.21
N ALA A 123 -13.45 1.66 8.99
CA ALA A 123 -14.13 2.10 7.77
C ALA A 123 -15.39 1.29 7.48
N ALA A 124 -16.40 1.95 6.94
CA ALA A 124 -17.69 1.36 6.60
C ALA A 124 -17.78 1.04 5.11
N ARG A 125 -17.87 -0.26 4.78
CA ARG A 125 -17.93 -0.74 3.40
C ARG A 125 -19.19 -0.26 2.69
N GLY A 126 -19.01 0.36 1.51
CA GLY A 126 -20.10 0.83 0.67
C GLY A 126 -20.85 2.07 1.21
N ALA A 127 -20.34 2.73 2.26
CA ALA A 127 -20.96 3.92 2.81
C ALA A 127 -21.04 5.05 1.77
N PRO A 128 -22.13 5.84 1.72
CA PRO A 128 -22.22 6.98 0.82
C PRO A 128 -21.10 7.99 1.05
N ALA A 129 -20.42 8.41 -0.01
CA ALA A 129 -19.35 9.38 0.06
C ALA A 129 -19.89 10.78 0.43
N ASP A 130 -19.08 11.58 1.11
CA ASP A 130 -19.34 13.00 1.34
C ASP A 130 -18.98 13.81 0.08
N ASP A 131 -19.95 13.95 -0.80
CA ASP A 131 -19.87 14.63 -2.10
C ASP A 131 -20.17 16.13 -2.05
N ARG A 132 -20.28 16.74 -0.86
CA ARG A 132 -20.52 18.18 -0.71
C ARG A 132 -19.41 19.05 -1.27
N ARG A 133 -18.22 18.51 -1.40
CA ARG A 133 -17.06 19.12 -2.05
C ARG A 133 -16.14 18.04 -2.60
N ARG A 134 -15.36 18.38 -3.62
CA ARG A 134 -14.27 17.51 -4.11
C ARG A 134 -13.16 17.43 -3.08
N ARG A 135 -12.48 16.29 -3.07
CA ARG A 135 -11.41 15.92 -2.14
C ARG A 135 -10.16 15.58 -2.93
N PRO A 136 -8.98 16.10 -2.56
CA PRO A 136 -7.75 15.67 -3.16
C PRO A 136 -7.59 14.15 -3.09
N VAL A 137 -7.01 13.58 -4.13
CA VAL A 137 -6.76 12.13 -4.21
C VAL A 137 -5.32 11.84 -3.80
N VAL A 138 -5.13 10.82 -2.99
CA VAL A 138 -3.79 10.35 -2.62
C VAL A 138 -3.67 8.88 -2.98
N LEU A 139 -2.72 8.54 -3.85
CA LEU A 139 -2.42 7.17 -4.24
C LEU A 139 -1.45 6.54 -3.25
N HIS A 140 -1.59 5.24 -3.01
CA HIS A 140 -0.64 4.45 -2.22
C HIS A 140 -0.20 3.22 -3.00
N SER A 141 1.12 3.05 -3.16
CA SER A 141 1.77 1.85 -3.66
C SER A 141 2.52 1.15 -2.52
N PRO A 142 2.27 -0.14 -2.26
CA PRO A 142 2.95 -0.89 -1.21
C PRO A 142 4.37 -1.29 -1.62
N GLY A 143 5.12 -1.84 -0.69
CA GLY A 143 6.43 -2.44 -0.96
C GLY A 143 6.35 -3.61 -1.94
N LEU A 144 7.49 -4.06 -2.44
CA LEU A 144 7.57 -5.31 -3.17
C LEU A 144 7.21 -6.45 -2.20
N GLU A 145 6.45 -7.42 -2.66
CA GLU A 145 5.95 -8.53 -1.82
C GLU A 145 5.05 -8.10 -0.65
N VAL A 146 4.49 -6.90 -0.72
CA VAL A 146 3.60 -6.35 0.31
C VAL A 146 2.23 -6.06 -0.28
N SER A 147 1.17 -6.55 0.38
CA SER A 147 -0.21 -6.23 -0.01
C SER A 147 -0.58 -4.78 0.33
N ARG A 148 -1.47 -4.18 -0.50
CA ARG A 148 -2.07 -2.88 -0.22
C ARG A 148 -2.71 -2.79 1.16
N THR A 149 -3.08 -3.93 1.75
CA THR A 149 -3.74 -3.99 3.06
C THR A 149 -2.82 -3.55 4.19
N LEU A 150 -1.49 -3.69 4.05
CA LEU A 150 -0.54 -3.27 5.08
C LEU A 150 -0.35 -1.74 5.19
N GLY A 151 -1.01 -0.96 4.34
CA GLY A 151 -1.08 0.51 4.44
C GLY A 151 -2.46 1.04 4.87
N THR A 152 -3.34 0.17 5.36
CA THR A 152 -4.74 0.49 5.64
C THR A 152 -4.90 1.54 6.73
N SER A 153 -4.15 1.47 7.82
CA SER A 153 -4.29 2.43 8.92
C SER A 153 -3.92 3.86 8.51
N THR A 154 -2.89 4.00 7.69
CA THR A 154 -2.48 5.31 7.14
C THR A 154 -3.49 5.83 6.11
N ALA A 155 -4.03 4.94 5.26
CA ALA A 155 -5.05 5.32 4.29
C ALA A 155 -6.34 5.81 4.97
N ILE A 156 -6.79 5.13 6.03
CA ILE A 156 -7.96 5.53 6.82
C ILE A 156 -7.69 6.85 7.55
N GLU A 157 -6.51 7.04 8.10
CA GLU A 157 -6.12 8.31 8.72
C GLU A 157 -6.25 9.48 7.75
N LEU A 158 -5.66 9.40 6.56
CA LEU A 158 -5.75 10.45 5.54
C LEU A 158 -7.21 10.67 5.08
N ALA A 159 -7.98 9.59 4.93
CA ALA A 159 -9.40 9.69 4.57
C ALA A 159 -10.21 10.40 5.66
N SER A 160 -9.96 10.10 6.94
CA SER A 160 -10.61 10.77 8.06
C SER A 160 -10.31 12.27 8.13
N ARG A 161 -9.17 12.68 7.56
CA ARG A 161 -8.78 14.09 7.41
C ARG A 161 -9.33 14.74 6.14
N GLY A 162 -9.93 13.99 5.24
CA GLY A 162 -10.67 14.55 4.11
C GLY A 162 -10.05 14.32 2.74
N TYR A 163 -9.16 13.39 2.60
CA TYR A 163 -8.65 12.89 1.32
C TYR A 163 -9.49 11.72 0.80
N VAL A 164 -9.42 11.46 -0.50
CA VAL A 164 -9.76 10.15 -1.05
C VAL A 164 -8.45 9.41 -1.26
N VAL A 165 -8.26 8.30 -0.56
CA VAL A 165 -7.03 7.51 -0.68
C VAL A 165 -7.31 6.26 -1.50
N VAL A 166 -6.41 5.95 -2.45
CA VAL A 166 -6.50 4.78 -3.33
C VAL A 166 -5.26 3.93 -3.13
N THR A 167 -5.45 2.76 -2.52
CA THR A 167 -4.36 1.80 -2.32
C THR A 167 -4.41 0.72 -3.40
N VAL A 168 -3.26 0.37 -3.98
CA VAL A 168 -3.16 -0.48 -5.18
C VAL A 168 -2.44 -1.78 -4.84
N ASP A 169 -3.01 -2.95 -5.21
CA ASP A 169 -2.22 -4.18 -5.34
C ASP A 169 -1.69 -4.28 -6.77
N HIS A 170 -0.39 -4.45 -6.89
CA HIS A 170 0.27 -4.78 -8.15
C HIS A 170 0.25 -6.31 -8.31
N THR A 171 -0.68 -6.81 -9.09
CA THR A 171 -0.96 -8.25 -9.26
C THR A 171 0.30 -8.99 -9.70
N TYR A 172 0.50 -10.18 -9.17
CA TYR A 172 1.69 -11.05 -9.35
C TYR A 172 2.99 -10.56 -8.70
N GLU A 173 3.00 -9.34 -8.13
CA GLU A 173 4.10 -8.82 -7.32
C GLU A 173 3.79 -8.85 -5.81
N THR A 174 2.52 -9.06 -5.49
CA THR A 174 1.98 -9.15 -4.13
C THR A 174 1.75 -10.64 -3.79
N PRO A 175 2.02 -11.10 -2.57
CA PRO A 175 1.89 -12.52 -2.22
C PRO A 175 0.56 -13.15 -2.57
N ALA A 176 -0.54 -12.39 -2.41
CA ALA A 176 -1.87 -12.81 -2.83
C ALA A 176 -2.76 -11.61 -3.16
N VAL A 177 -3.49 -11.66 -4.26
CA VAL A 177 -4.49 -10.67 -4.64
C VAL A 177 -5.83 -11.39 -4.88
N GLN A 178 -6.86 -11.02 -4.12
CA GLN A 178 -8.19 -11.60 -4.32
C GLN A 178 -9.04 -10.71 -5.22
N PHE A 179 -9.58 -11.31 -6.27
CA PHE A 179 -10.50 -10.72 -7.25
C PHE A 179 -11.96 -11.03 -6.95
N PRO A 180 -12.92 -10.35 -7.61
CA PRO A 180 -14.34 -10.69 -7.54
C PRO A 180 -14.60 -12.17 -7.86
N GLY A 181 -15.60 -12.75 -7.19
CA GLY A 181 -15.88 -14.19 -7.32
C GLY A 181 -14.98 -15.10 -6.50
N GLY A 182 -14.02 -14.54 -5.74
CA GLY A 182 -13.14 -15.31 -4.85
C GLY A 182 -11.87 -15.85 -5.50
N ARG A 183 -11.63 -15.57 -6.79
CA ARG A 183 -10.37 -15.90 -7.47
C ARG A 183 -9.21 -15.22 -6.73
N VAL A 184 -8.14 -15.97 -6.47
CA VAL A 184 -6.90 -15.46 -5.86
C VAL A 184 -5.76 -15.72 -6.82
N GLU A 185 -5.00 -14.67 -7.12
CA GLU A 185 -3.75 -14.74 -7.86
C GLU A 185 -2.57 -14.55 -6.90
N PHE A 186 -1.52 -15.31 -7.12
CA PHE A 186 -0.33 -15.32 -6.27
C PHE A 186 0.84 -14.64 -6.95
N GLN A 187 1.85 -14.34 -6.16
CA GLN A 187 3.08 -13.75 -6.62
C GLN A 187 3.80 -14.69 -7.62
N GLU A 188 4.33 -14.11 -8.70
CA GLU A 188 5.24 -14.78 -9.59
C GLU A 188 6.69 -14.65 -9.10
N PRO A 189 7.55 -15.63 -9.36
CA PRO A 189 8.97 -15.54 -9.01
C PRO A 189 9.65 -14.34 -9.66
N MET A 190 10.38 -13.58 -8.86
CA MET A 190 11.14 -12.41 -9.30
C MET A 190 12.54 -12.43 -8.69
N SER A 191 13.55 -12.13 -9.48
CA SER A 191 14.93 -12.07 -8.99
C SER A 191 15.82 -11.20 -9.86
N GLY A 192 16.77 -10.51 -9.21
CA GLY A 192 17.79 -9.72 -9.90
C GLY A 192 17.32 -8.36 -10.43
N THR A 193 18.27 -7.64 -11.00
CA THR A 193 18.11 -6.25 -11.42
C THR A 193 17.12 -6.05 -12.56
N GLU A 194 17.05 -7.00 -13.51
CA GLU A 194 16.13 -6.90 -14.64
C GLU A 194 14.67 -7.03 -14.20
N ASP A 195 14.37 -7.94 -13.26
CA ASP A 195 13.02 -8.02 -12.69
C ASP A 195 12.67 -6.78 -11.89
N LEU A 196 13.61 -6.16 -11.17
CA LEU A 196 13.38 -4.88 -10.49
C LEU A 196 13.08 -3.73 -11.45
N LYS A 197 13.74 -3.67 -12.60
CA LYS A 197 13.41 -2.70 -13.67
C LYS A 197 12.01 -2.91 -14.17
N LYS A 198 11.67 -4.16 -14.48
CA LYS A 198 10.33 -4.57 -14.93
C LYS A 198 9.25 -4.24 -13.88
N VAL A 199 9.52 -4.48 -12.58
CA VAL A 199 8.64 -4.09 -11.47
C VAL A 199 8.37 -2.58 -11.49
N VAL A 200 9.42 -1.75 -11.49
CA VAL A 200 9.26 -0.29 -11.43
C VAL A 200 8.47 0.22 -12.65
N GLU A 201 8.81 -0.23 -13.85
CA GLU A 201 8.11 0.15 -15.07
C GLU A 201 6.63 -0.28 -15.04
N THR A 202 6.35 -1.51 -14.60
CA THR A 202 4.99 -2.04 -14.49
C THR A 202 4.18 -1.22 -13.51
N ARG A 203 4.72 -0.95 -12.32
CA ARG A 203 4.04 -0.17 -11.28
C ARG A 203 3.75 1.26 -11.71
N VAL A 204 4.68 1.91 -12.41
CA VAL A 204 4.46 3.26 -12.96
C VAL A 204 3.30 3.24 -13.97
N ARG A 205 3.24 2.24 -14.85
CA ARG A 205 2.12 2.08 -15.80
C ARG A 205 0.81 1.79 -15.07
N ASP A 206 0.84 0.96 -14.01
CA ASP A 206 -0.33 0.67 -13.17
C ASP A 206 -0.88 1.93 -12.50
N ILE A 207 -0.02 2.77 -11.93
CA ILE A 207 -0.43 4.03 -11.30
C ILE A 207 -1.06 4.99 -12.31
N ARG A 208 -0.48 5.12 -13.49
CA ARG A 208 -1.06 5.93 -14.58
C ARG A 208 -2.43 5.40 -15.02
N PHE A 209 -2.54 4.08 -15.19
CA PHE A 209 -3.80 3.43 -15.52
C PHE A 209 -4.86 3.65 -14.41
N VAL A 210 -4.50 3.53 -13.14
CA VAL A 210 -5.42 3.85 -12.03
C VAL A 210 -5.91 5.29 -12.11
N LEU A 211 -5.05 6.26 -12.38
CA LEU A 211 -5.46 7.66 -12.57
C LEU A 211 -6.42 7.84 -13.76
N ASP A 212 -6.18 7.13 -14.86
CA ASP A 212 -7.06 7.16 -16.05
C ASP A 212 -8.44 6.57 -15.70
N GLN A 213 -8.48 5.47 -14.95
CA GLN A 213 -9.74 4.86 -14.50
C GLN A 213 -10.48 5.76 -13.49
N LEU A 214 -9.79 6.43 -12.58
CA LEU A 214 -10.42 7.42 -11.70
C LEU A 214 -11.01 8.60 -12.47
N ALA A 215 -10.36 9.01 -13.54
CA ALA A 215 -10.90 10.05 -14.43
C ALA A 215 -12.17 9.58 -15.17
N LEU A 216 -12.26 8.31 -15.55
CA LEU A 216 -13.49 7.72 -16.09
C LEU A 216 -14.59 7.64 -15.04
N VAL A 217 -14.27 7.21 -13.82
CA VAL A 217 -15.21 7.20 -12.68
C VAL A 217 -15.80 8.58 -12.46
N ARG A 218 -14.94 9.62 -12.39
CA ARG A 218 -15.38 11.02 -12.21
C ARG A 218 -16.34 11.49 -13.30
N ARG A 219 -16.18 11.03 -14.53
CA ARG A 219 -17.09 11.34 -15.66
C ARG A 219 -18.36 10.50 -15.68
N GLY A 220 -18.53 9.59 -14.72
CA GLY A 220 -19.64 8.64 -14.71
C GLY A 220 -19.59 7.60 -15.84
N SER A 221 -18.43 7.44 -16.47
CA SER A 221 -18.17 6.48 -17.54
C SER A 221 -17.04 5.56 -17.09
N GLY A 222 -17.24 4.29 -17.04
CA GLY A 222 -16.22 3.31 -16.72
C GLY A 222 -16.87 1.95 -16.61
N PRO A 223 -16.58 1.01 -17.52
CA PRO A 223 -17.29 -0.25 -17.58
C PRO A 223 -17.11 -1.10 -16.32
N ASP A 224 -15.92 -1.10 -15.74
CA ASP A 224 -15.61 -1.95 -14.59
C ASP A 224 -15.88 -1.26 -13.25
N ALA A 225 -15.84 0.08 -13.22
CA ALA A 225 -16.05 0.88 -12.02
C ALA A 225 -17.52 1.18 -11.66
N ARG A 226 -18.48 0.99 -12.58
CA ARG A 226 -19.89 1.31 -12.32
C ARG A 226 -20.63 0.33 -11.45
N ARG A 227 -20.20 -0.93 -11.39
CA ARG A 227 -20.84 -1.94 -10.55
C ARG A 227 -20.29 -1.85 -9.14
N GLY A 228 -21.02 -1.14 -8.28
CA GLY A 228 -20.74 -1.13 -6.85
C GLY A 228 -20.09 0.13 -6.28
N LEU A 229 -19.94 1.20 -7.08
CA LEU A 229 -19.46 2.47 -6.54
C LEU A 229 -20.44 3.04 -5.51
N PRO A 230 -19.96 3.40 -4.32
CA PRO A 230 -20.77 4.10 -3.34
C PRO A 230 -21.32 5.43 -3.88
N LYS A 231 -22.57 5.72 -3.50
CA LYS A 231 -23.23 6.95 -3.93
C LYS A 231 -22.38 8.19 -3.62
N GLY A 232 -22.14 9.02 -4.62
CA GLY A 232 -21.43 10.29 -4.51
C GLY A 232 -19.91 10.19 -4.59
N LEU A 233 -19.33 8.98 -4.69
CA LEU A 233 -17.88 8.83 -4.76
C LEU A 233 -17.30 9.45 -6.05
N ASP A 234 -18.01 9.32 -7.17
CA ASP A 234 -17.68 9.94 -8.45
C ASP A 234 -17.55 11.48 -8.34
N LYS A 235 -18.44 12.11 -7.56
CA LYS A 235 -18.44 13.55 -7.34
C LYS A 235 -17.42 14.03 -6.31
N ALA A 236 -16.97 13.12 -5.43
CA ALA A 236 -16.03 13.44 -4.37
C ALA A 236 -14.57 13.53 -4.87
N LEU A 237 -14.23 12.96 -6.03
CA LEU A 237 -12.87 12.92 -6.56
C LEU A 237 -12.42 14.30 -7.08
N ASP A 238 -11.29 14.78 -6.58
CA ASP A 238 -10.55 15.93 -7.14
C ASP A 238 -9.24 15.45 -7.77
N LEU A 239 -9.27 15.26 -9.06
CA LEU A 239 -8.12 14.81 -9.84
C LEU A 239 -7.23 15.96 -10.36
N GLU A 240 -7.51 17.18 -9.92
CA GLU A 240 -6.65 18.36 -10.15
C GLU A 240 -5.68 18.55 -8.99
N ARG A 241 -5.82 17.77 -7.92
CA ARG A 241 -4.95 17.75 -6.74
C ARG A 241 -4.68 16.31 -6.35
N VAL A 242 -3.60 15.76 -6.87
CA VAL A 242 -3.23 14.36 -6.67
C VAL A 242 -1.88 14.26 -5.96
N GLY A 243 -1.86 13.52 -4.87
CA GLY A 243 -0.63 13.12 -4.19
C GLY A 243 -0.37 11.62 -4.35
N MET A 244 0.82 11.20 -4.00
CA MET A 244 1.18 9.79 -3.94
C MET A 244 2.16 9.53 -2.80
N TYR A 245 2.00 8.41 -2.11
CA TYR A 245 3.02 7.90 -1.19
C TYR A 245 3.20 6.40 -1.38
N GLY A 246 4.33 5.90 -0.93
CA GLY A 246 4.57 4.47 -0.97
C GLY A 246 5.66 4.03 -0.01
N HIS A 247 5.59 2.75 0.38
CA HIS A 247 6.57 2.10 1.22
C HIS A 247 7.55 1.31 0.34
N SER A 248 8.86 1.35 0.65
CA SER A 248 9.87 0.52 -0.02
C SER A 248 9.83 0.68 -1.56
N GLY A 249 9.67 -0.39 -2.31
CA GLY A 249 9.46 -0.35 -3.77
C GLY A 249 8.30 0.55 -4.21
N GLY A 250 7.26 0.71 -3.37
CA GLY A 250 6.17 1.66 -3.60
C GLY A 250 6.60 3.12 -3.46
N GLY A 251 7.56 3.40 -2.58
CA GLY A 251 8.17 4.74 -2.44
C GLY A 251 9.01 5.11 -3.66
N ALA A 252 9.78 4.15 -4.18
CA ALA A 252 10.48 4.29 -5.45
C ALA A 252 9.50 4.51 -6.61
N THR A 253 8.40 3.75 -6.63
CA THR A 253 7.31 3.94 -7.60
C THR A 253 6.69 5.33 -7.50
N ALA A 254 6.48 5.88 -6.30
CA ALA A 254 5.94 7.22 -6.12
C ALA A 254 6.84 8.29 -6.74
N ALA A 255 8.15 8.19 -6.51
CA ALA A 255 9.12 9.11 -7.10
C ALA A 255 9.15 9.00 -8.64
N GLU A 256 9.24 7.78 -9.17
CA GLU A 256 9.34 7.54 -10.61
C GLU A 256 8.03 7.88 -11.33
N ALA A 257 6.86 7.57 -10.75
CA ALA A 257 5.56 7.96 -11.29
C ALA A 257 5.41 9.48 -11.38
N MET A 258 5.86 10.22 -10.35
CA MET A 258 5.88 11.68 -10.39
C MET A 258 6.77 12.21 -11.51
N ARG A 259 7.93 11.59 -11.78
CA ARG A 259 8.83 11.98 -12.85
C ARG A 259 8.11 11.95 -14.21
N VAL A 260 7.36 10.89 -14.48
CA VAL A 260 6.76 10.65 -15.80
C VAL A 260 5.31 11.14 -15.95
N ASP A 261 4.61 11.41 -14.85
CA ASP A 261 3.20 11.84 -14.88
C ASP A 261 3.01 13.16 -14.10
N ARG A 262 2.71 14.21 -14.84
CA ARG A 262 2.54 15.57 -14.28
C ARG A 262 1.25 15.75 -13.49
N ARG A 263 0.33 14.77 -13.50
CA ARG A 263 -0.89 14.80 -12.71
C ARG A 263 -0.65 14.57 -11.22
N ILE A 264 0.53 14.03 -10.83
CA ILE A 264 0.87 13.80 -9.42
C ILE A 264 1.65 15.03 -8.93
N ASP A 265 1.03 15.82 -8.07
CA ASP A 265 1.52 17.13 -7.63
C ASP A 265 2.54 17.04 -6.49
N ALA A 266 2.41 16.05 -5.59
CA ALA A 266 3.24 15.91 -4.41
C ALA A 266 3.45 14.43 -4.05
N GLY A 267 4.64 14.05 -3.57
CA GLY A 267 4.94 12.65 -3.27
C GLY A 267 5.75 12.40 -2.01
N VAL A 268 5.63 11.18 -1.49
CA VAL A 268 6.37 10.73 -0.32
C VAL A 268 6.93 9.32 -0.56
N ASN A 269 8.21 9.16 -0.31
CA ASN A 269 8.89 7.88 -0.27
C ASN A 269 9.13 7.48 1.20
N MET A 270 8.56 6.35 1.60
CA MET A 270 8.75 5.76 2.93
C MET A 270 9.71 4.57 2.80
N ASP A 271 10.97 4.82 3.09
CA ASP A 271 12.09 3.86 3.17
C ASP A 271 12.40 3.07 1.88
N GLY A 272 12.05 3.61 0.71
CA GLY A 272 12.38 3.00 -0.58
C GLY A 272 13.73 3.48 -1.12
N THR A 273 14.56 2.57 -1.62
CA THR A 273 15.76 2.94 -2.36
C THR A 273 15.41 3.44 -3.75
N LEU A 274 16.17 4.41 -4.27
CA LEU A 274 15.96 4.96 -5.62
C LEU A 274 17.01 4.40 -6.60
N GLN A 275 17.22 3.09 -6.55
CA GLN A 275 18.20 2.37 -7.36
C GLN A 275 17.74 0.94 -7.65
N TYR A 276 18.21 0.38 -8.74
CA TYR A 276 18.03 -1.02 -9.10
C TYR A 276 19.11 -1.93 -8.48
N ASP A 277 20.34 -1.40 -8.40
CA ASP A 277 21.50 -1.99 -7.72
C ASP A 277 22.45 -0.88 -7.27
N ASP A 278 23.62 -1.25 -6.73
CA ASP A 278 24.60 -0.28 -6.18
C ASP A 278 25.18 0.67 -7.25
N SER A 279 25.10 0.31 -8.54
CA SER A 279 25.65 1.07 -9.66
C SER A 279 24.58 1.69 -10.57
N ASP A 280 23.34 1.25 -10.50
CA ASP A 280 22.26 1.66 -11.39
C ASP A 280 21.11 2.32 -10.62
N PHE A 281 21.11 3.64 -10.61
CA PHE A 281 20.07 4.44 -9.98
C PHE A 281 18.84 4.58 -10.88
N LEU A 282 17.65 4.68 -10.27
CA LEU A 282 16.43 5.02 -11.00
C LEU A 282 16.61 6.36 -11.75
N PRO A 283 15.94 6.54 -12.91
CA PRO A 283 15.94 7.81 -13.62
C PRO A 283 15.59 9.01 -12.73
N VAL A 284 14.59 8.89 -11.85
CA VAL A 284 14.22 9.96 -10.93
C VAL A 284 15.35 10.36 -9.97
N ALA A 285 16.24 9.44 -9.61
CA ALA A 285 17.38 9.78 -8.76
C ALA A 285 18.45 10.57 -9.50
N ARG A 286 18.56 10.38 -10.82
CA ARG A 286 19.49 11.10 -11.70
C ARG A 286 18.96 12.43 -12.21
N GLU A 287 17.63 12.56 -12.32
CA GLU A 287 16.97 13.74 -12.91
C GLU A 287 16.37 14.67 -11.85
N GLY A 288 16.01 14.14 -10.69
CA GLY A 288 15.31 14.86 -9.62
C GLY A 288 13.86 15.17 -9.96
N LEU A 289 13.23 15.95 -9.10
CA LEU A 289 11.85 16.44 -9.23
C LEU A 289 11.79 17.97 -9.03
N ASP A 290 10.91 18.61 -9.78
CA ASP A 290 10.57 20.03 -9.65
C ASP A 290 9.33 20.28 -8.77
N ARG A 291 8.71 19.23 -8.25
CA ARG A 291 7.51 19.23 -7.40
C ARG A 291 7.83 18.75 -5.99
N PRO A 292 6.99 19.07 -4.99
CA PRO A 292 7.21 18.68 -3.60
C PRO A 292 7.39 17.18 -3.41
N PHE A 293 8.47 16.80 -2.75
CA PHE A 293 8.76 15.40 -2.42
C PHE A 293 9.42 15.24 -1.05
N MET A 294 8.92 14.30 -0.26
CA MET A 294 9.45 13.99 1.06
C MET A 294 10.03 12.58 1.10
N LEU A 295 11.21 12.45 1.68
CA LEU A 295 11.85 11.19 1.98
C LEU A 295 11.66 10.89 3.47
N MET A 296 11.24 9.68 3.82
CA MET A 296 11.08 9.21 5.19
C MET A 296 11.84 7.89 5.33
N GLY A 297 13.00 7.91 5.98
CA GLY A 297 13.87 6.75 6.16
C GLY A 297 13.72 6.10 7.53
N LYS A 298 14.05 4.82 7.61
CA LYS A 298 14.24 4.11 8.88
C LYS A 298 15.39 4.72 9.67
N ALA A 299 15.65 4.22 10.86
CA ALA A 299 16.75 4.71 11.71
C ALA A 299 18.07 4.79 10.94
N GLY A 300 18.72 5.96 10.99
CA GLY A 300 20.00 6.20 10.32
C GLY A 300 19.96 6.26 8.80
N GLN A 301 18.78 6.44 8.19
CA GLN A 301 18.65 6.55 6.73
C GLN A 301 18.14 7.93 6.32
N THR A 302 19.01 8.72 5.69
CA THR A 302 18.75 10.04 5.11
C THR A 302 19.39 10.17 3.74
N HIS A 303 19.23 11.32 3.06
CA HIS A 303 19.94 11.60 1.82
C HIS A 303 21.48 11.67 2.01
N LEU A 304 21.97 11.83 3.24
CA LEU A 304 23.41 11.82 3.54
C LEU A 304 23.97 10.38 3.62
N ASP A 305 23.13 9.39 3.89
CA ASP A 305 23.54 8.00 4.12
C ASP A 305 23.36 7.11 2.88
N LYS A 306 22.41 7.46 1.99
CA LYS A 306 22.06 6.67 0.82
C LYS A 306 22.46 7.39 -0.48
N ALA A 307 23.33 6.77 -1.29
CA ALA A 307 23.84 7.36 -2.52
C ALA A 307 22.72 7.73 -3.52
N SER A 308 21.72 6.87 -3.71
CA SER A 308 20.59 7.16 -4.60
C SER A 308 19.68 8.28 -4.08
N TRP A 309 19.51 8.41 -2.76
CA TRP A 309 18.78 9.53 -2.17
C TRP A 309 19.56 10.83 -2.26
N ARG A 310 20.88 10.78 -2.11
CA ARG A 310 21.77 11.94 -2.31
C ARG A 310 21.68 12.44 -3.75
N SER A 311 21.80 11.54 -4.73
CA SER A 311 21.64 11.88 -6.14
C SER A 311 20.29 12.55 -6.40
N PHE A 312 19.18 11.94 -5.93
CA PHE A 312 17.85 12.53 -6.03
C PHE A 312 17.77 13.93 -5.39
N TRP A 313 18.37 14.07 -4.19
CA TRP A 313 18.37 15.33 -3.45
C TRP A 313 19.10 16.43 -4.23
N ASP A 314 20.27 16.15 -4.76
CA ASP A 314 21.10 17.10 -5.47
C ASP A 314 20.46 17.56 -6.80
N HIS A 315 19.75 16.68 -7.49
CA HIS A 315 19.09 17.00 -8.77
C HIS A 315 17.67 17.57 -8.60
N SER A 316 17.04 17.43 -7.44
CA SER A 316 15.69 17.95 -7.22
C SER A 316 15.70 19.45 -6.95
N THR A 317 14.88 20.21 -7.68
CA THR A 317 14.71 21.67 -7.54
C THR A 317 13.45 22.06 -6.78
N GLY A 318 12.46 21.15 -6.68
CA GLY A 318 11.23 21.35 -5.92
C GLY A 318 11.45 21.35 -4.41
N TRP A 319 10.38 21.65 -3.65
CA TRP A 319 10.41 21.52 -2.21
C TRP A 319 10.75 20.09 -1.81
N LYS A 320 11.70 19.93 -0.92
CA LYS A 320 12.12 18.61 -0.47
C LYS A 320 12.46 18.61 1.02
N ARG A 321 12.23 17.49 1.65
CA ARG A 321 12.59 17.20 3.04
C ARG A 321 12.91 15.73 3.18
N ASP A 322 13.86 15.39 4.03
CA ASP A 322 14.05 14.05 4.51
C ASP A 322 13.89 13.99 6.03
N LEU A 323 13.43 12.86 6.50
CA LEU A 323 13.18 12.54 7.91
C LEU A 323 13.69 11.12 8.17
N SER A 324 14.22 10.88 9.35
CA SER A 324 14.58 9.54 9.81
C SER A 324 13.78 9.16 11.04
N LEU A 325 13.18 7.98 11.04
CA LEU A 325 12.44 7.42 12.17
C LEU A 325 13.43 6.76 13.16
N VAL A 326 13.83 7.49 14.17
CA VAL A 326 14.75 6.97 15.20
C VAL A 326 14.14 5.76 15.89
N GLY A 327 14.89 4.65 15.98
CA GLY A 327 14.43 3.39 16.55
C GLY A 327 13.37 2.68 15.70
N GLY A 328 13.22 3.06 14.46
CA GLY A 328 12.30 2.40 13.51
C GLY A 328 13.04 1.56 12.47
N SER A 329 12.44 0.46 12.05
CA SER A 329 12.92 -0.43 11.00
C SER A 329 12.11 -0.25 9.71
N HIS A 330 12.45 -1.04 8.69
CA HIS A 330 11.83 -0.96 7.36
C HIS A 330 10.31 -1.10 7.40
N PHE A 331 9.78 -2.09 8.12
CA PHE A 331 8.35 -2.34 8.21
C PHE A 331 7.62 -1.42 9.20
N SER A 332 8.33 -0.54 9.93
CA SER A 332 7.69 0.49 10.76
C SER A 332 6.80 1.44 9.96
N TYR A 333 6.99 1.52 8.64
CA TYR A 333 6.18 2.32 7.72
C TYR A 333 4.95 1.60 7.16
N THR A 334 4.59 0.46 7.77
CA THR A 334 3.40 -0.33 7.43
C THR A 334 2.57 -0.59 8.68
N ASP A 335 1.44 -1.26 8.53
CA ASP A 335 0.61 -1.67 9.66
C ASP A 335 1.31 -2.69 10.59
N ALA A 336 2.44 -3.28 10.15
CA ALA A 336 3.30 -4.11 11.00
C ALA A 336 3.75 -3.37 12.27
N GLN A 337 3.95 -2.05 12.19
CA GLN A 337 4.24 -1.21 13.35
C GLN A 337 3.23 -1.37 14.49
N SER A 338 1.99 -1.70 14.16
CA SER A 338 0.89 -1.86 15.13
C SER A 338 0.65 -3.32 15.48
N PHE A 339 0.63 -4.23 14.47
CA PHE A 339 0.24 -5.60 14.77
C PHE A 339 1.39 -6.47 15.29
N VAL A 340 2.64 -6.22 14.90
CA VAL A 340 3.78 -7.04 15.40
C VAL A 340 3.91 -6.93 16.91
N PRO A 341 3.94 -5.73 17.54
CA PRO A 341 3.96 -5.61 18.99
C PRO A 341 2.72 -6.22 19.67
N ALA A 342 1.53 -6.05 19.07
CA ALA A 342 0.30 -6.60 19.62
C ALA A 342 0.24 -8.14 19.57
N LEU A 343 0.89 -8.75 18.59
CA LEU A 343 1.03 -10.20 18.49
C LEU A 343 2.11 -10.70 19.44
N ASP A 344 3.21 -9.98 19.58
CA ASP A 344 4.29 -10.30 20.51
C ASP A 344 3.78 -10.44 21.97
N GLU A 345 2.98 -9.48 22.42
CA GLU A 345 2.34 -9.51 23.73
C GLU A 345 1.43 -10.72 23.96
N ARG A 346 0.95 -11.40 22.92
CA ARG A 346 -0.07 -12.46 23.00
C ARG A 346 0.40 -13.84 22.58
N LEU A 347 1.48 -13.92 21.80
CA LEU A 347 1.96 -15.15 21.18
C LEU A 347 3.39 -15.51 21.59
N ASP A 348 4.05 -14.67 22.43
CA ASP A 348 5.45 -14.85 22.82
C ASP A 348 6.32 -15.11 21.60
N LEU A 349 6.45 -14.11 20.71
CA LEU A 349 7.21 -14.23 19.47
C LEU A 349 8.68 -14.57 19.76
N PRO A 350 9.39 -15.24 18.85
CA PRO A 350 10.82 -15.50 19.02
C PRO A 350 11.60 -14.23 19.33
N ALA A 351 12.54 -14.32 20.28
CA ALA A 351 13.34 -13.19 20.73
C ALA A 351 14.02 -12.47 19.55
N GLY A 352 13.90 -11.16 19.50
CA GLY A 352 14.47 -10.30 18.46
C GLY A 352 13.63 -10.20 17.19
N LEU A 353 12.54 -10.96 17.04
CA LEU A 353 11.71 -10.91 15.84
C LEU A 353 10.95 -9.58 15.72
N ARG A 354 10.44 -9.06 16.84
CA ARG A 354 9.80 -7.74 16.88
C ARG A 354 10.77 -6.66 16.44
N GLU A 355 11.98 -6.64 16.98
CA GLU A 355 13.02 -5.67 16.64
C GLU A 355 13.41 -5.77 15.16
N GLN A 356 13.46 -6.96 14.61
CA GLN A 356 13.73 -7.17 13.18
C GLN A 356 12.68 -6.49 12.29
N TYR A 357 11.41 -6.52 12.68
CA TYR A 357 10.32 -5.95 11.88
C TYR A 357 10.16 -4.43 12.10
N VAL A 358 10.09 -4.00 13.36
CA VAL A 358 9.67 -2.63 13.70
C VAL A 358 10.62 -1.90 14.65
N ASP A 359 11.75 -2.55 15.00
CA ASP A 359 12.76 -2.03 15.93
C ASP A 359 12.15 -1.67 17.30
N THR A 360 12.77 -0.73 18.00
CA THR A 360 12.48 -0.41 19.40
C THR A 360 11.59 0.82 19.59
N VAL A 361 11.24 1.51 18.51
CA VAL A 361 10.37 2.68 18.60
C VAL A 361 9.01 2.33 19.19
N ASP A 362 8.51 3.14 20.11
CA ASP A 362 7.14 2.98 20.62
C ASP A 362 6.12 3.01 19.49
N PRO A 363 5.26 1.98 19.34
CA PRO A 363 4.34 1.86 18.20
C PRO A 363 3.37 3.03 18.08
N GLY A 364 2.85 3.52 19.20
CA GLY A 364 1.90 4.64 19.21
C GLY A 364 2.57 5.94 18.77
N ARG A 365 3.77 6.22 19.28
CA ARG A 365 4.55 7.43 18.92
C ARG A 365 5.00 7.38 17.45
N SER A 366 5.45 6.22 16.97
CA SER A 366 5.83 6.01 15.59
C SER A 366 4.67 6.28 14.65
N THR A 367 3.53 5.63 14.89
CA THR A 367 2.31 5.81 14.08
C THR A 367 1.83 7.26 14.11
N ALA A 368 1.79 7.90 15.28
CA ALA A 368 1.36 9.29 15.42
C ALA A 368 2.28 10.26 14.64
N ALA A 369 3.60 10.06 14.71
CA ALA A 369 4.57 10.89 13.99
C ALA A 369 4.41 10.74 12.46
N GLN A 370 4.36 9.51 11.96
CA GLN A 370 4.18 9.25 10.52
C GLN A 370 2.90 9.89 9.99
N ARG A 371 1.77 9.69 10.68
CA ARG A 371 0.47 10.28 10.31
C ARG A 371 0.50 11.81 10.32
N ALA A 372 1.16 12.41 11.33
CA ALA A 372 1.29 13.86 11.43
C ALA A 372 2.11 14.44 10.27
N TYR A 373 3.25 13.84 9.94
CA TYR A 373 4.09 14.30 8.84
C TYR A 373 3.42 14.12 7.47
N LEU A 374 2.79 12.97 7.22
CA LEU A 374 2.05 12.75 5.97
C LEU A 374 0.88 13.72 5.82
N ALA A 375 0.09 13.90 6.87
CA ALA A 375 -1.03 14.82 6.84
C ALA A 375 -0.58 16.27 6.62
N ALA A 376 0.45 16.73 7.35
CA ALA A 376 0.99 18.07 7.19
C ALA A 376 1.56 18.30 5.78
N PHE A 377 2.26 17.32 5.22
CA PHE A 377 2.79 17.39 3.87
C PHE A 377 1.69 17.52 2.82
N PHE A 378 0.69 16.66 2.85
CA PHE A 378 -0.41 16.73 1.88
C PHE A 378 -1.32 17.95 2.12
N ASP A 379 -1.50 18.39 3.38
CA ASP A 379 -2.23 19.62 3.67
C ASP A 379 -1.52 20.86 3.10
N GLN A 380 -0.20 20.89 3.13
CA GLN A 380 0.61 21.99 2.59
C GLN A 380 0.61 22.03 1.05
N HIS A 381 0.63 20.87 0.39
CA HIS A 381 0.91 20.80 -1.04
C HIS A 381 -0.30 20.43 -1.90
N LEU A 382 -1.43 19.99 -1.32
CA LEU A 382 -2.65 19.61 -2.05
C LEU A 382 -3.89 20.41 -1.63
N ARG A 383 -3.80 21.35 -0.69
CA ARG A 383 -4.97 22.14 -0.23
C ARG A 383 -4.87 23.62 -0.51
#